data_06935060544cccd0baf44df20527bbe5
#
_entry.id   06935060544cccd0baf44df20527bbe5
#
_cell.length_a   1.000
_cell.length_b   1.000
_cell.length_c   1.000
_cell.angle_alpha   90.00
_cell.angle_beta   90.00
_cell.angle_gamma   90.00
#
_symmetry.space_group_name_H-M   'P 1'
#
loop_
_entity.id
_entity.type
_entity.pdbx_description
1 polymer ?
#
loop_
_entity_poly.entity_id
_entity_poly.type
_entity_poly.pdbx_seq_one_letter_code
_entity_poly.pdbx_strand_id
1 'polypeptide(L)'
;MRTPITGIGPGWKLFLCTEAPLVFRLMPQEFRFDKVKRILGPAPCWFIKEQVVGKIPLNTGLTLTGAKVENARVHLELTDSAGTKKTLITDHVIAATGYKVDLGRLKFMDPNLQSAVQSAENTPVLSSNFESSVPGLYFVGASAANTFGPLLRFAFGAAFTAGRLAKHLSQSATRNTEWSEPTKKTSPAPDRQEVAVR
;
A
#
# COMPACT_ATOMS: atom_id res chain seq x y z
N MET A 1 -5.80 13.81 29.69
CA MET A 1 -5.44 14.13 28.31
C MET A 1 -5.61 12.89 27.45
N ARG A 2 -6.49 12.91 26.46
CA ARG A 2 -6.82 11.77 25.60
C ARG A 2 -6.27 11.95 24.17
N THR A 3 -5.07 12.50 24.05
CA THR A 3 -4.39 12.63 22.77
C THR A 3 -3.66 11.33 22.49
N PRO A 4 -3.77 10.74 21.29
CA PRO A 4 -2.91 9.64 20.90
C PRO A 4 -1.46 10.13 20.94
N ILE A 5 -0.57 9.36 21.56
CA ILE A 5 0.86 9.68 21.69
C ILE A 5 1.55 9.60 20.33
N THR A 6 0.98 8.83 19.40
CA THR A 6 1.45 8.72 18.01
C THR A 6 0.26 8.79 17.08
N GLY A 7 0.48 9.15 15.81
CA GLY A 7 -0.56 9.15 14.76
C GLY A 7 -1.23 7.79 14.52
N ILE A 8 -0.73 6.70 15.11
CA ILE A 8 -1.29 5.34 14.99
C ILE A 8 -2.00 4.90 16.26
N GLY A 9 -1.76 5.54 17.41
CA GLY A 9 -2.39 5.20 18.68
C GLY A 9 -1.48 5.35 19.89
N PRO A 10 -1.99 5.09 21.09
CA PRO A 10 -1.22 5.24 22.32
C PRO A 10 -0.26 4.06 22.53
N GLY A 11 0.95 4.33 22.99
CA GLY A 11 1.88 3.34 23.49
C GLY A 11 3.30 3.47 22.96
N TRP A 12 4.29 3.29 23.87
CA TRP A 12 5.71 3.38 23.53
C TRP A 12 6.20 2.30 22.53
N LYS A 13 5.55 1.12 22.53
CA LYS A 13 5.84 0.04 21.56
C LYS A 13 5.48 0.44 20.13
N LEU A 14 4.37 1.15 19.98
CA LEU A 14 3.97 1.74 18.71
C LEU A 14 4.92 2.86 18.28
N PHE A 15 5.32 3.70 19.21
CA PHE A 15 6.32 4.74 18.97
C PHE A 15 7.63 4.14 18.42
N LEU A 16 8.15 3.08 19.03
CA LEU A 16 9.36 2.39 18.53
C LEU A 16 9.16 1.83 17.10
N CYS A 17 8.01 1.26 16.81
CA CYS A 17 7.70 0.78 15.44
C CYS A 17 7.59 1.92 14.43
N THR A 18 7.32 3.16 14.88
CA THR A 18 7.15 4.34 14.01
C THR A 18 8.48 5.05 13.75
N GLU A 19 9.28 5.24 14.80
CA GLU A 19 10.53 6.01 14.72
C GLU A 19 11.74 5.18 14.27
N ALA A 20 11.65 3.85 14.35
CA ALA A 20 12.74 2.95 14.02
C ALA A 20 12.34 1.84 13.03
N PRO A 21 11.97 2.15 11.78
CA PRO A 21 11.56 1.14 10.79
C PRO A 21 12.62 0.08 10.50
N LEU A 22 13.90 0.41 10.66
CA LEU A 22 15.00 -0.55 10.52
C LEU A 22 15.08 -1.55 11.67
N VAL A 23 14.76 -1.12 12.88
CA VAL A 23 14.66 -2.04 14.04
C VAL A 23 13.47 -2.97 13.86
N PHE A 24 12.33 -2.45 13.38
CA PHE A 24 11.18 -3.27 13.06
C PHE A 24 11.52 -4.35 12.02
N ARG A 25 12.31 -4.02 11.01
CA ARG A 25 12.77 -4.96 9.97
C ARG A 25 13.57 -6.13 10.55
N LEU A 26 14.32 -5.94 11.65
CA LEU A 26 15.11 -6.99 12.29
C LEU A 26 14.28 -7.96 13.14
N MET A 27 13.01 -7.63 13.42
CA MET A 27 12.12 -8.51 14.16
C MET A 27 11.75 -9.75 13.34
N PRO A 28 11.40 -10.88 14.00
CA PRO A 28 10.92 -12.08 13.31
C PRO A 28 9.75 -11.78 12.37
N GLN A 29 9.69 -12.47 11.23
CA GLN A 29 8.68 -12.23 10.19
C GLN A 29 7.25 -12.37 10.73
N GLU A 30 6.97 -13.40 11.50
CA GLU A 30 5.64 -13.62 12.10
C GLU A 30 5.20 -12.46 12.98
N PHE A 31 6.10 -11.96 13.81
CA PHE A 31 5.84 -10.79 14.65
C PHE A 31 5.50 -9.56 13.80
N ARG A 32 6.30 -9.29 12.75
CA ARG A 32 6.08 -8.15 11.86
C ARG A 32 4.72 -8.23 11.18
N PHE A 33 4.38 -9.37 10.65
CA PHE A 33 3.11 -9.60 9.94
C PHE A 33 1.91 -9.49 10.88
N ASP A 34 1.99 -10.06 12.09
CA ASP A 34 0.95 -9.89 13.12
C ASP A 34 0.72 -8.40 13.44
N LYS A 35 1.80 -7.63 13.66
CA LYS A 35 1.68 -6.20 13.96
C LYS A 35 1.10 -5.40 12.80
N VAL A 36 1.53 -5.67 11.58
CA VAL A 36 0.99 -5.00 10.38
C VAL A 36 -0.47 -5.34 10.15
N LYS A 37 -0.90 -6.57 10.43
CA LYS A 37 -2.31 -6.98 10.35
C LYS A 37 -3.20 -6.29 11.40
N ARG A 38 -2.69 -6.13 12.62
CA ARG A 38 -3.47 -5.54 13.73
C ARG A 38 -3.52 -4.02 13.71
N ILE A 39 -2.47 -3.38 13.20
CA ILE A 39 -2.38 -1.91 13.13
C ILE A 39 -2.91 -1.46 11.77
N LEU A 40 -4.22 -1.27 11.68
CA LEU A 40 -4.91 -1.04 10.40
C LEU A 40 -4.92 0.43 9.98
N GLY A 41 -4.75 1.36 10.89
CA GLY A 41 -4.80 2.77 10.53
C GLY A 41 -4.66 3.73 11.70
N PRO A 42 -4.57 5.03 11.41
CA PRO A 42 -4.59 6.06 12.43
C PRO A 42 -5.94 6.04 13.16
N ALA A 43 -5.89 6.25 14.48
CA ALA A 43 -7.12 6.43 15.26
C ALA A 43 -7.83 7.73 14.81
N PRO A 44 -9.15 7.70 14.56
CA PRO A 44 -9.89 8.90 14.23
C PRO A 44 -9.84 9.90 15.40
N CYS A 45 -9.92 11.18 15.08
CA CYS A 45 -9.99 12.22 16.10
C CYS A 45 -11.21 12.06 17.00
N TRP A 46 -11.09 12.45 18.27
CA TRP A 46 -12.14 12.29 19.29
C TRP A 46 -13.48 12.90 18.89
N PHE A 47 -13.46 14.03 18.19
CA PHE A 47 -14.68 14.70 17.73
C PHE A 47 -15.47 13.83 16.73
N ILE A 48 -14.80 12.98 15.93
CA ILE A 48 -15.46 12.04 15.02
C ILE A 48 -16.24 11.00 15.83
N LYS A 49 -15.67 10.48 16.93
CA LYS A 49 -16.36 9.53 17.81
C LYS A 49 -17.69 10.10 18.32
N GLU A 50 -17.69 11.35 18.77
CA GLU A 50 -18.88 12.03 19.28
C GLU A 50 -19.94 12.31 18.21
N GLN A 51 -19.55 12.35 16.93
CA GLN A 51 -20.47 12.51 15.81
C GLN A 51 -21.09 11.19 15.32
N VAL A 52 -20.49 10.06 15.68
CA VAL A 52 -20.89 8.73 15.18
C VAL A 52 -21.57 7.91 16.26
N VAL A 53 -20.93 7.77 17.42
CA VAL A 53 -21.43 6.90 18.49
C VAL A 53 -22.71 7.49 19.10
N GLY A 54 -23.79 6.70 19.06
CA GLY A 54 -25.11 7.12 19.56
C GLY A 54 -25.92 8.02 18.59
N LYS A 55 -25.35 8.43 17.45
CA LYS A 55 -26.05 9.23 16.44
C LYS A 55 -26.34 8.45 15.15
N ILE A 56 -25.47 7.49 14.85
CA ILE A 56 -25.60 6.64 13.64
C ILE A 56 -25.71 5.19 14.10
N PRO A 57 -26.64 4.39 13.55
CA PRO A 57 -26.72 2.96 13.85
C PRO A 57 -25.43 2.25 13.46
N LEU A 58 -24.76 1.63 14.41
CA LEU A 58 -23.54 0.85 14.20
C LEU A 58 -23.89 -0.64 14.27
N ASN A 59 -23.83 -1.33 13.15
CA ASN A 59 -24.02 -2.78 13.06
C ASN A 59 -22.64 -3.44 13.02
N THR A 60 -22.10 -3.79 14.19
CA THR A 60 -20.79 -4.46 14.33
C THR A 60 -20.93 -5.97 14.40
N GLY A 61 -19.84 -6.71 14.09
CA GLY A 61 -19.84 -8.17 14.16
C GLY A 61 -20.65 -8.86 13.05
N LEU A 62 -20.96 -8.13 11.98
CA LEU A 62 -21.67 -8.67 10.82
C LEU A 62 -20.72 -8.94 9.66
N THR A 63 -20.94 -10.05 8.97
CA THR A 63 -20.27 -10.40 7.71
C THR A 63 -21.22 -10.18 6.55
N LEU A 64 -20.79 -9.45 5.52
CA LEU A 64 -21.54 -9.31 4.28
C LEU A 64 -21.41 -10.61 3.48
N THR A 65 -22.54 -11.29 3.25
CA THR A 65 -22.61 -12.57 2.53
C THR A 65 -23.17 -12.45 1.14
N GLY A 66 -23.91 -11.38 0.86
CA GLY A 66 -24.47 -11.11 -0.44
C GLY A 66 -24.88 -9.65 -0.61
N ALA A 67 -24.90 -9.18 -1.86
CA ALA A 67 -25.42 -7.87 -2.23
C ALA A 67 -26.11 -7.97 -3.59
N LYS A 68 -27.32 -7.41 -3.71
CA LYS A 68 -28.08 -7.37 -4.97
C LYS A 68 -28.82 -6.04 -5.08
N VAL A 69 -29.15 -5.65 -6.32
CA VAL A 69 -29.99 -4.48 -6.58
C VAL A 69 -31.35 -4.96 -7.03
N GLU A 70 -32.41 -4.58 -6.32
CA GLU A 70 -33.79 -4.86 -6.64
C GLU A 70 -34.61 -3.59 -6.45
N ASN A 71 -35.49 -3.28 -7.40
CA ASN A 71 -36.35 -2.09 -7.38
C ASN A 71 -35.56 -0.78 -7.10
N ALA A 72 -34.41 -0.61 -7.77
CA ALA A 72 -33.50 0.52 -7.62
C ALA A 72 -32.93 0.72 -6.20
N ARG A 73 -33.03 -0.28 -5.34
CA ARG A 73 -32.46 -0.28 -3.98
C ARG A 73 -31.44 -1.41 -3.79
N VAL A 74 -30.45 -1.19 -2.95
CA VAL A 74 -29.43 -2.19 -2.63
C VAL A 74 -29.89 -3.03 -1.44
N HIS A 75 -29.95 -4.34 -1.64
CA HIS A 75 -30.24 -5.32 -0.59
C HIS A 75 -28.93 -5.98 -0.18
N LEU A 76 -28.54 -5.81 1.08
CA LEU A 76 -27.34 -6.41 1.67
C LEU A 76 -27.75 -7.57 2.56
N GLU A 77 -27.20 -8.75 2.29
CA GLU A 77 -27.36 -9.93 3.14
C GLU A 77 -26.20 -9.97 4.14
N LEU A 78 -26.52 -9.94 5.40
CA LEU A 78 -25.57 -9.87 6.51
C LEU A 78 -25.77 -11.10 7.40
N THR A 79 -24.66 -11.63 7.93
CA THR A 79 -24.71 -12.75 8.88
C THR A 79 -23.89 -12.42 10.10
N ASP A 80 -24.42 -12.62 11.29
CA ASP A 80 -23.69 -12.47 12.54
C ASP A 80 -22.83 -13.69 12.88
N SER A 81 -22.06 -13.61 13.97
CA SER A 81 -21.21 -14.71 14.47
C SER A 81 -22.00 -15.95 14.93
N ALA A 82 -23.28 -15.81 15.21
CA ALA A 82 -24.19 -16.90 15.56
C ALA A 82 -24.87 -17.53 14.34
N GLY A 83 -24.60 -17.02 13.13
CA GLY A 83 -25.19 -17.50 11.89
C GLY A 83 -26.58 -16.89 11.58
N THR A 84 -27.03 -15.91 12.37
CA THR A 84 -28.32 -15.25 12.13
C THR A 84 -28.21 -14.33 10.91
N LYS A 85 -29.12 -14.50 9.97
CA LYS A 85 -29.17 -13.70 8.75
C LYS A 85 -30.02 -12.45 8.93
N LYS A 86 -29.54 -11.32 8.43
CA LYS A 86 -30.25 -10.03 8.43
C LYS A 86 -30.13 -9.40 7.04
N THR A 87 -31.22 -8.88 6.53
CA THR A 87 -31.25 -8.09 5.29
C THR A 87 -31.31 -6.61 5.64
N LEU A 88 -30.42 -5.82 5.05
CA LEU A 88 -30.46 -4.36 5.11
C LEU A 88 -30.74 -3.81 3.73
N ILE A 89 -31.76 -2.97 3.60
CA ILE A 89 -32.13 -2.32 2.35
C ILE A 89 -31.76 -0.85 2.42
N THR A 90 -31.03 -0.36 1.42
CA THR A 90 -30.54 1.02 1.38
C THR A 90 -30.49 1.54 -0.06
N ASP A 91 -30.44 2.86 -0.22
CA ASP A 91 -30.36 3.48 -1.55
C ASP A 91 -28.90 3.53 -2.05
N HIS A 92 -27.93 3.66 -1.13
CA HIS A 92 -26.50 3.75 -1.47
C HIS A 92 -25.64 2.91 -0.53
N VAL A 93 -24.52 2.41 -1.05
CA VAL A 93 -23.51 1.66 -0.28
C VAL A 93 -22.14 2.21 -0.60
N ILE A 94 -21.37 2.54 0.45
CA ILE A 94 -19.96 2.88 0.33
C ILE A 94 -19.14 1.72 0.90
N ALA A 95 -18.43 1.00 0.05
CA ALA A 95 -17.61 -0.14 0.42
C ALA A 95 -16.22 0.32 0.89
N ALA A 96 -16.12 0.80 2.12
CA ALA A 96 -14.87 1.24 2.73
C ALA A 96 -14.09 0.04 3.32
N THR A 97 -13.78 -0.95 2.49
CA THR A 97 -13.17 -2.24 2.90
C THR A 97 -11.67 -2.20 3.13
N GLY A 98 -11.01 -1.05 2.89
CA GLY A 98 -9.57 -0.88 3.00
C GLY A 98 -8.79 -1.46 1.82
N TYR A 99 -7.46 -1.45 1.95
CA TYR A 99 -6.54 -1.94 0.92
C TYR A 99 -5.77 -3.14 1.43
N LYS A 100 -5.67 -4.18 0.60
CA LYS A 100 -4.76 -5.32 0.81
C LYS A 100 -3.68 -5.28 -0.26
N VAL A 101 -2.42 -5.27 0.17
CA VAL A 101 -1.29 -5.41 -0.75
C VAL A 101 -1.26 -6.84 -1.26
N ASP A 102 -1.19 -6.96 -2.58
CA ASP A 102 -1.11 -8.24 -3.26
C ASP A 102 -0.37 -8.06 -4.58
N LEU A 103 0.82 -8.62 -4.68
CA LEU A 103 1.65 -8.56 -5.89
C LEU A 103 0.94 -9.15 -7.10
N GLY A 104 0.15 -10.22 -6.92
CA GLY A 104 -0.60 -10.87 -7.99
C GLY A 104 -1.68 -9.97 -8.62
N ARG A 105 -2.05 -8.86 -7.97
CA ARG A 105 -3.02 -7.89 -8.48
C ARG A 105 -2.39 -6.72 -9.24
N LEU A 106 -1.07 -6.65 -9.34
CA LEU A 106 -0.34 -5.61 -10.07
C LEU A 106 -0.32 -5.94 -11.58
N LYS A 107 -1.45 -5.80 -12.23
CA LYS A 107 -1.67 -6.18 -13.64
C LYS A 107 -0.77 -5.45 -14.66
N PHE A 108 -0.14 -4.36 -14.27
CA PHE A 108 0.82 -3.62 -15.10
C PHE A 108 2.22 -4.25 -15.11
N MET A 109 2.50 -5.20 -14.19
CA MET A 109 3.76 -5.93 -14.18
C MET A 109 3.69 -7.13 -15.10
N ASP A 110 4.78 -7.36 -15.84
CA ASP A 110 4.93 -8.59 -16.61
C ASP A 110 4.86 -9.82 -15.69
N PRO A 111 4.12 -10.89 -16.08
CA PRO A 111 3.96 -12.10 -15.25
C PRO A 111 5.29 -12.77 -14.87
N ASN A 112 6.31 -12.75 -15.75
CA ASN A 112 7.62 -13.33 -15.45
C ASN A 112 8.34 -12.48 -14.41
N LEU A 113 8.28 -11.14 -14.53
CA LEU A 113 8.84 -10.24 -13.54
C LEU A 113 8.13 -10.40 -12.19
N GLN A 114 6.81 -10.52 -12.21
CA GLN A 114 6.00 -10.70 -11.00
C GLN A 114 6.36 -12.01 -10.27
N SER A 115 6.53 -13.11 -11.01
CA SER A 115 6.91 -14.42 -10.46
C SER A 115 8.36 -14.46 -9.95
N ALA A 116 9.26 -13.64 -10.49
CA ALA A 116 10.64 -13.52 -10.05
C ALA A 116 10.80 -12.78 -8.72
N VAL A 117 9.78 -12.00 -8.30
CA VAL A 117 9.82 -11.29 -7.02
C VAL A 117 9.54 -12.26 -5.87
N GLN A 118 10.51 -12.44 -4.98
CA GLN A 118 10.27 -13.18 -3.73
C GLN A 118 9.19 -12.46 -2.90
N SER A 119 8.19 -13.22 -2.49
CA SER A 119 7.07 -12.68 -1.73
C SER A 119 6.75 -13.53 -0.50
N ALA A 120 6.18 -12.90 0.52
CA ALA A 120 5.63 -13.54 1.69
C ALA A 120 4.23 -12.95 1.94
N GLU A 121 3.21 -13.80 2.07
CA GLU A 121 1.80 -13.40 2.15
C GLU A 121 1.40 -12.40 1.02
N ASN A 122 1.82 -12.66 -0.22
CA ASN A 122 1.61 -11.84 -1.40
C ASN A 122 2.23 -10.43 -1.34
N THR A 123 3.14 -10.17 -0.39
CA THR A 123 3.87 -8.90 -0.30
C THR A 123 5.35 -9.13 -0.60
N PRO A 124 6.05 -8.18 -1.24
CA PRO A 124 7.45 -8.36 -1.60
C PRO A 124 8.34 -8.45 -0.37
N VAL A 125 9.31 -9.35 -0.41
CA VAL A 125 10.42 -9.39 0.56
C VAL A 125 11.44 -8.34 0.11
N LEU A 126 11.76 -7.38 1.00
CA LEU A 126 12.58 -6.22 0.64
C LEU A 126 13.92 -6.20 1.41
N SER A 127 14.94 -5.71 0.73
CA SER A 127 16.21 -5.31 1.34
C SER A 127 16.04 -4.13 2.28
N SER A 128 17.10 -3.74 3.00
CA SER A 128 17.08 -2.53 3.84
C SER A 128 16.89 -1.22 3.04
N ASN A 129 17.01 -1.26 1.72
CA ASN A 129 16.89 -0.12 0.81
C ASN A 129 15.67 -0.20 -0.11
N PHE A 130 14.64 -0.98 0.28
CA PHE A 130 13.39 -1.15 -0.47
C PHE A 130 13.51 -1.93 -1.77
N GLU A 131 14.68 -2.48 -2.09
CA GLU A 131 14.88 -3.30 -3.28
C GLU A 131 14.32 -4.70 -3.05
N SER A 132 13.67 -5.26 -4.07
CA SER A 132 13.15 -6.62 -4.06
C SER A 132 14.26 -7.65 -4.33
N SER A 133 13.90 -8.92 -4.49
CA SER A 133 14.81 -9.98 -4.98
C SER A 133 15.23 -9.78 -6.43
N VAL A 134 14.54 -8.93 -7.19
CA VAL A 134 14.90 -8.56 -8.57
C VAL A 134 15.70 -7.26 -8.52
N PRO A 135 16.98 -7.27 -8.96
CA PRO A 135 17.83 -6.09 -8.95
C PRO A 135 17.22 -4.91 -9.72
N GLY A 136 17.29 -3.72 -9.14
CA GLY A 136 16.72 -2.50 -9.74
C GLY A 136 15.21 -2.32 -9.55
N LEU A 137 14.51 -3.31 -8.98
CA LEU A 137 13.07 -3.23 -8.73
C LEU A 137 12.81 -2.92 -7.24
N TYR A 138 12.24 -1.75 -6.99
CA TYR A 138 11.99 -1.24 -5.65
C TYR A 138 10.49 -1.16 -5.37
N PHE A 139 10.10 -1.49 -4.13
CA PHE A 139 8.72 -1.35 -3.66
C PHE A 139 8.68 -0.43 -2.44
N VAL A 140 7.80 0.57 -2.50
CA VAL A 140 7.63 1.59 -1.46
C VAL A 140 6.17 1.72 -1.02
N GLY A 141 5.91 2.46 0.03
CA GLY A 141 4.56 2.67 0.53
C GLY A 141 3.96 1.43 1.17
N ALA A 142 2.69 1.15 0.91
CA ALA A 142 1.94 0.06 1.55
C ALA A 142 2.58 -1.33 1.35
N SER A 143 3.20 -1.58 0.20
CA SER A 143 3.89 -2.84 -0.11
C SER A 143 5.13 -3.09 0.76
N ALA A 144 5.73 -2.03 1.32
CA ALA A 144 6.88 -2.11 2.22
C ALA A 144 6.50 -2.28 3.70
N ALA A 145 5.21 -2.23 4.04
CA ALA A 145 4.77 -2.26 5.44
C ALA A 145 5.17 -3.54 6.18
N ASN A 146 5.11 -4.70 5.55
CA ASN A 146 5.51 -5.97 6.16
C ASN A 146 7.02 -6.06 6.45
N THR A 147 7.82 -5.22 5.80
CA THR A 147 9.26 -5.15 6.04
C THR A 147 9.62 -4.07 7.07
N PHE A 148 9.05 -2.89 6.98
CA PHE A 148 9.48 -1.70 7.73
C PHE A 148 8.48 -1.18 8.75
N GLY A 149 7.30 -1.78 8.81
CA GLY A 149 6.27 -1.43 9.78
C GLY A 149 5.03 -0.76 9.18
N PRO A 150 3.94 -0.70 9.97
CA PRO A 150 2.62 -0.29 9.50
C PRO A 150 2.55 1.17 9.03
N LEU A 151 3.49 2.03 9.47
CA LEU A 151 3.53 3.45 9.05
C LEU A 151 3.81 3.67 7.58
N LEU A 152 4.47 2.70 6.93
CA LEU A 152 4.74 2.79 5.49
C LEU A 152 3.46 2.78 4.64
N ARG A 153 2.31 2.47 5.24
CA ARG A 153 0.99 2.58 4.59
C ARG A 153 0.51 4.02 4.45
N PHE A 154 1.12 4.96 5.18
CA PHE A 154 0.65 6.34 5.31
C PHE A 154 1.68 7.32 4.81
N ALA A 155 1.24 8.53 4.50
CA ALA A 155 2.11 9.63 4.09
C ALA A 155 3.22 9.92 5.12
N PHE A 156 3.00 9.62 6.40
CA PHE A 156 4.00 9.77 7.46
C PHE A 156 5.28 8.95 7.18
N GLY A 157 5.17 7.75 6.62
CA GLY A 157 6.31 6.91 6.26
C GLY A 157 7.09 7.39 5.03
N ALA A 158 6.55 8.37 4.28
CA ALA A 158 7.16 8.81 3.03
C ALA A 158 8.53 9.49 3.23
N ALA A 159 8.70 10.27 4.30
CA ALA A 159 9.97 10.96 4.59
C ALA A 159 11.11 9.96 4.81
N PHE A 160 10.90 8.92 5.62
CA PHE A 160 11.86 7.85 5.83
C PHE A 160 12.19 7.12 4.52
N THR A 161 11.17 6.76 3.75
CA THR A 161 11.32 6.05 2.48
C THR A 161 12.10 6.86 1.47
N ALA A 162 11.70 8.12 1.24
CA ALA A 162 12.31 9.01 0.25
C ALA A 162 13.79 9.27 0.58
N GLY A 163 14.09 9.64 1.82
CA GLY A 163 15.46 9.93 2.24
C GLY A 163 16.39 8.71 2.09
N ARG A 164 15.90 7.53 2.48
CA ARG A 164 16.72 6.31 2.39
C ARG A 164 16.92 5.84 0.94
N LEU A 165 15.85 5.83 0.16
CA LEU A 165 15.90 5.39 -1.24
C LEU A 165 16.73 6.35 -2.08
N ALA A 166 16.56 7.67 -1.93
CA ALA A 166 17.35 8.67 -2.64
C ALA A 166 18.85 8.52 -2.34
N LYS A 167 19.22 8.33 -1.06
CA LYS A 167 20.60 8.09 -0.67
C LYS A 167 21.15 6.81 -1.31
N HIS A 168 20.39 5.73 -1.32
CA HIS A 168 20.81 4.46 -1.92
C HIS A 168 21.01 4.59 -3.43
N LEU A 169 20.06 5.19 -4.12
CA LEU A 169 20.11 5.37 -5.58
C LEU A 169 21.24 6.30 -6.00
N SER A 170 21.49 7.39 -5.29
CA SER A 170 22.62 8.28 -5.57
C SER A 170 23.96 7.59 -5.44
N GLN A 171 24.14 6.75 -4.41
CA GLN A 171 25.37 5.98 -4.21
C GLN A 171 25.54 4.88 -5.28
N SER A 172 24.45 4.28 -5.73
CA SER A 172 24.48 3.28 -6.80
C SER A 172 24.77 3.92 -8.15
N ALA A 173 24.20 5.10 -8.44
CA ALA A 173 24.52 5.86 -9.65
C ALA A 173 25.99 6.26 -9.75
N THR A 174 26.58 6.69 -8.63
CA THR A 174 28.02 7.05 -8.57
C THR A 174 28.93 5.86 -8.81
N ARG A 175 28.51 4.64 -8.46
CA ARG A 175 29.26 3.41 -8.77
C ARG A 175 29.15 2.97 -10.23
N ASN A 176 28.06 3.31 -10.88
CA ASN A 176 27.75 2.96 -12.26
C ASN A 176 28.05 4.13 -13.23
N THR A 177 29.03 4.97 -12.95
CA THR A 177 29.43 6.12 -13.79
C THR A 177 30.06 5.70 -15.13
N GLU A 178 29.90 4.46 -15.57
CA GLU A 178 30.06 4.04 -16.96
C GLU A 178 28.72 3.89 -17.68
N TRP A 179 27.74 4.75 -17.41
CA TRP A 179 26.66 4.89 -18.34
C TRP A 179 27.15 5.76 -19.51
N SER A 180 27.69 5.08 -20.54
CA SER A 180 27.89 5.68 -21.85
C SER A 180 26.57 6.33 -22.28
N GLU A 181 26.60 7.65 -22.55
CA GLU A 181 25.47 8.35 -23.14
C GLU A 181 24.95 7.55 -24.34
N PRO A 182 23.62 7.36 -24.47
CA PRO A 182 23.09 6.71 -25.64
C PRO A 182 23.54 7.55 -26.85
N THR A 183 24.40 6.98 -27.68
CA THR A 183 24.82 7.58 -28.95
C THR A 183 23.57 8.04 -29.67
N LYS A 184 23.40 9.35 -29.79
CA LYS A 184 22.39 9.97 -30.66
C LYS A 184 22.54 9.32 -32.04
N LYS A 185 21.66 8.35 -32.34
CA LYS A 185 21.51 7.91 -33.72
C LYS A 185 21.03 9.14 -34.51
N THR A 186 21.95 9.77 -35.21
CA THR A 186 21.65 10.77 -36.23
C THR A 186 20.80 10.05 -37.27
N SER A 187 19.51 10.33 -37.25
CA SER A 187 18.61 9.91 -38.34
C SER A 187 19.11 10.62 -39.61
N PRO A 188 19.36 9.89 -40.72
CA PRO A 188 19.70 10.53 -41.96
C PRO A 188 18.54 11.45 -42.38
N ALA A 189 18.91 12.68 -42.81
CA ALA A 189 17.95 13.64 -43.28
C ALA A 189 17.15 13.09 -44.46
N PRO A 190 15.84 13.33 -44.55
CA PRO A 190 15.07 12.90 -45.72
C PRO A 190 15.56 13.60 -46.99
N ASP A 191 15.88 12.82 -47.99
CA ASP A 191 16.27 13.26 -49.33
C ASP A 191 15.16 14.13 -49.93
N ARG A 192 15.49 15.38 -50.23
CA ARG A 192 14.58 16.32 -50.90
C ARG A 192 14.53 15.92 -52.38
N GLN A 193 13.57 15.13 -52.77
CA GLN A 193 13.20 15.02 -54.16
C GLN A 193 12.53 16.31 -54.62
N GLU A 194 13.20 17.04 -55.49
CA GLU A 194 12.64 18.17 -56.27
C GLU A 194 11.50 17.63 -57.14
N VAL A 195 10.29 18.11 -56.84
CA VAL A 195 9.13 17.90 -57.70
C VAL A 195 9.20 19.04 -58.75
N ALA A 196 9.63 18.70 -59.96
CA ALA A 196 9.51 19.58 -61.09
C ALA A 196 8.05 19.68 -61.52
N VAL A 197 7.49 20.88 -61.48
CA VAL A 197 6.17 21.25 -62.01
C VAL A 197 6.27 21.37 -63.54
N ARG A 198 5.41 20.64 -64.20
CA ARG A 198 4.91 20.96 -65.54
C ARG A 198 3.42 21.04 -65.54
#